data_22c44c0263044a9800ff17978ba0d688
#
_entry.id   22c44c0263044a9800ff17978ba0d688
#
_cell.length_a   1.000
_cell.length_b   1.000
_cell.length_c   1.000
_cell.angle_alpha   90.00
_cell.angle_beta   90.00
_cell.angle_gamma   90.00
#
_symmetry.space_group_name_H-M   'P 1'
#
loop_
_entity.id
_entity.type
_entity.pdbx_description
1 polymer ?
#
loop_
_entity_poly.entity_id
_entity_poly.type
_entity_poly.pdbx_seq_one_letter_code
_entity_poly.pdbx_strand_id
1 'polypeptide(L)'
;MRFALDDEGVAKVKERMAGMEFVFYDAEMLWVLFRTDPEVVKQIVPEPLKPSAEPYATAFVAKYPKTNFGSVYNEAALFVTADYGEEMGGYCLSMPVTDDMALIGGRETFGFPKKIADQISLEKTENGVRGSCVRRGVELMNLSMTFEEEVEAEKAVEMLGALTGQEPGEGWKTIAYNFKFFQSPRLTGFDYKPRLVKQVTTWKPSGKIKLSSGFNLKLKSSDSDPLGEIPVKEPLMGLYGIFNNTMHPGEVIAEVEEEQFRRYAHFKQDYLPK
;
A
#
# COMPACT_ATOMS: atom_id res chain seq x y z
N MET A 1 24.01 6.79 27.36
CA MET A 1 22.57 6.78 27.78
C MET A 1 21.73 6.52 26.53
N ARG A 2 20.68 5.69 26.58
CA ARG A 2 19.93 5.35 25.34
C ARG A 2 18.91 6.40 24.92
N PHE A 3 18.50 7.31 25.81
CA PHE A 3 17.56 8.40 25.47
C PHE A 3 18.22 9.60 24.78
N ALA A 4 19.55 9.70 24.82
CA ALA A 4 20.32 10.72 24.11
C ALA A 4 21.60 10.07 23.57
N LEU A 5 21.85 10.27 22.29
CA LEU A 5 23.08 9.84 21.63
C LEU A 5 24.11 10.98 21.72
N ASP A 6 25.38 10.63 21.80
CA ASP A 6 26.49 11.53 21.55
C ASP A 6 26.65 11.78 20.04
N ASP A 7 27.54 12.67 19.67
CA ASP A 7 27.77 13.07 18.27
C ASP A 7 28.18 11.88 17.38
N GLU A 8 28.97 10.94 17.91
CA GLU A 8 29.36 9.73 17.20
C GLU A 8 28.14 8.81 16.95
N GLY A 9 27.29 8.64 17.95
CA GLY A 9 26.03 7.88 17.83
C GLY A 9 25.08 8.51 16.82
N VAL A 10 24.96 9.84 16.82
CA VAL A 10 24.16 10.57 15.83
C VAL A 10 24.71 10.37 14.41
N ALA A 11 26.03 10.46 14.25
CA ALA A 11 26.69 10.25 12.95
C ALA A 11 26.42 8.83 12.41
N LYS A 12 26.56 7.80 13.23
CA LYS A 12 26.27 6.40 12.87
C LYS A 12 24.81 6.19 12.44
N VAL A 13 23.85 6.81 13.14
CA VAL A 13 22.43 6.73 12.77
C VAL A 13 22.20 7.40 11.42
N LYS A 14 22.76 8.60 11.19
CA LYS A 14 22.63 9.31 9.91
C LYS A 14 23.21 8.49 8.76
N GLU A 15 24.40 7.94 8.93
CA GLU A 15 25.06 7.10 7.92
C GLU A 15 24.21 5.86 7.59
N ARG A 16 23.67 5.17 8.61
CA ARG A 16 22.81 4.01 8.43
C ARG A 16 21.51 4.33 7.69
N MET A 17 20.94 5.51 7.95
CA MET A 17 19.65 5.92 7.35
C MET A 17 19.80 6.56 5.98
N ALA A 18 20.98 7.08 5.64
CA ALA A 18 21.22 7.73 4.36
C ALA A 18 21.04 6.75 3.19
N GLY A 19 20.01 6.97 2.37
CA GLY A 19 19.70 6.10 1.23
C GLY A 19 19.24 4.68 1.60
N MET A 20 18.79 4.46 2.85
CA MET A 20 18.35 3.14 3.28
C MET A 20 17.16 2.66 2.45
N GLU A 21 17.31 1.50 1.85
CA GLU A 21 16.23 0.75 1.23
C GLU A 21 15.57 -0.16 2.27
N PHE A 22 14.26 -0.31 2.19
CA PHE A 22 13.51 -1.21 3.06
C PHE A 22 13.27 -2.52 2.32
N VAL A 23 13.93 -3.59 2.77
CA VAL A 23 13.89 -4.89 2.12
C VAL A 23 13.02 -5.85 2.92
N PHE A 24 12.11 -6.50 2.20
CA PHE A 24 11.20 -7.51 2.72
C PHE A 24 11.59 -8.84 2.09
N TYR A 25 11.91 -9.83 2.92
CA TYR A 25 12.34 -11.14 2.48
C TYR A 25 11.20 -12.15 2.61
N ASP A 26 11.01 -12.96 1.60
CA ASP A 26 10.01 -14.02 1.57
C ASP A 26 8.58 -13.55 1.86
N ALA A 27 8.24 -12.36 1.39
CA ALA A 27 6.91 -11.78 1.54
C ALA A 27 5.85 -12.64 0.84
N GLU A 28 4.98 -13.28 1.59
CA GLU A 28 3.86 -14.06 1.06
C GLU A 28 2.69 -13.11 0.80
N MET A 29 2.20 -13.07 -0.46
CA MET A 29 1.21 -12.07 -0.86
C MET A 29 0.09 -12.66 -1.72
N LEU A 30 -1.14 -12.26 -1.41
CA LEU A 30 -2.32 -12.37 -2.26
C LEU A 30 -2.69 -10.97 -2.74
N TRP A 31 -2.65 -10.73 -4.03
CA TRP A 31 -2.88 -9.43 -4.66
C TRP A 31 -3.92 -9.53 -5.76
N VAL A 32 -4.82 -8.57 -5.88
CA VAL A 32 -5.88 -8.54 -6.89
C VAL A 32 -6.00 -7.18 -7.54
N LEU A 33 -6.32 -7.21 -8.82
CA LEU A 33 -6.64 -6.07 -9.66
C LEU A 33 -8.10 -6.14 -10.09
N PHE A 34 -8.82 -5.04 -9.97
CA PHE A 34 -10.23 -4.94 -10.38
C PHE A 34 -10.56 -3.54 -10.92
N ARG A 35 -11.63 -3.47 -11.69
CA ARG A 35 -12.22 -2.22 -12.13
C ARG A 35 -13.20 -1.73 -11.07
N THR A 36 -13.08 -0.46 -10.70
CA THR A 36 -13.99 0.22 -9.77
C THR A 36 -14.84 1.28 -10.48
N ASP A 37 -15.52 2.12 -9.73
CA ASP A 37 -16.37 3.17 -10.27
C ASP A 37 -15.54 4.44 -10.55
N PRO A 38 -15.51 4.96 -11.79
CA PRO A 38 -14.74 6.15 -12.12
C PRO A 38 -15.22 7.41 -11.38
N GLU A 39 -16.51 7.50 -11.06
CA GLU A 39 -17.05 8.65 -10.33
C GLU A 39 -16.61 8.64 -8.86
N VAL A 40 -16.46 7.44 -8.27
CA VAL A 40 -15.87 7.30 -6.93
C VAL A 40 -14.39 7.71 -6.96
N VAL A 41 -13.62 7.22 -7.95
CA VAL A 41 -12.20 7.58 -8.08
C VAL A 41 -11.99 9.09 -8.20
N LYS A 42 -12.81 9.78 -8.98
CA LYS A 42 -12.78 11.25 -9.11
C LYS A 42 -13.02 11.99 -7.78
N GLN A 43 -13.82 11.42 -6.88
CA GLN A 43 -14.13 12.04 -5.59
C GLN A 43 -13.03 11.85 -4.55
N ILE A 44 -12.27 10.76 -4.64
CA ILE A 44 -11.32 10.35 -3.59
C ILE A 44 -9.85 10.63 -3.91
N VAL A 45 -9.51 10.87 -5.18
CA VAL A 45 -8.14 11.20 -5.60
C VAL A 45 -7.88 12.70 -5.38
N PRO A 46 -6.95 13.08 -4.47
CA PRO A 46 -6.66 14.49 -4.21
C PRO A 46 -5.75 15.09 -5.28
N GLU A 47 -5.98 16.35 -5.63
CA GLU A 47 -5.01 17.12 -6.42
C GLU A 47 -3.65 17.20 -5.68
N PRO A 48 -2.51 17.23 -6.39
CA PRO A 48 -2.34 17.34 -7.85
C PRO A 48 -2.40 16.00 -8.60
N LEU A 49 -2.71 14.89 -7.92
CA LEU A 49 -3.02 13.63 -8.59
C LEU A 49 -4.28 13.76 -9.43
N LYS A 50 -4.33 13.01 -10.52
CA LYS A 50 -5.53 12.88 -11.36
C LYS A 50 -5.98 11.43 -11.39
N PRO A 51 -7.29 11.16 -11.45
CA PRO A 51 -7.76 9.82 -11.78
C PRO A 51 -7.15 9.34 -13.08
N SER A 52 -6.63 8.12 -13.11
CA SER A 52 -6.15 7.51 -14.36
C SER A 52 -7.29 7.27 -15.34
N ALA A 53 -6.97 7.15 -16.63
CA ALA A 53 -7.96 6.91 -17.69
C ALA A 53 -8.81 5.67 -17.41
N GLU A 54 -8.18 4.61 -16.89
CA GLU A 54 -8.85 3.40 -16.47
C GLU A 54 -9.00 3.38 -14.93
N PRO A 55 -10.23 3.22 -14.41
CA PRO A 55 -10.50 3.28 -12.97
C PRO A 55 -10.17 1.95 -12.30
N TYR A 56 -8.89 1.58 -12.31
CA TYR A 56 -8.46 0.37 -11.64
C TYR A 56 -8.26 0.59 -10.15
N ALA A 57 -8.45 -0.48 -9.40
CA ALA A 57 -8.12 -0.57 -8.00
C ALA A 57 -7.39 -1.88 -7.71
N THR A 58 -6.53 -1.85 -6.72
CA THR A 58 -5.81 -3.04 -6.26
C THR A 58 -5.98 -3.22 -4.77
N ALA A 59 -6.13 -4.46 -4.36
CA ALA A 59 -6.13 -4.83 -2.95
C ALA A 59 -5.16 -5.99 -2.73
N PHE A 60 -4.51 -6.00 -1.57
CA PHE A 60 -3.67 -7.13 -1.21
C PHE A 60 -3.74 -7.46 0.28
N VAL A 61 -3.37 -8.68 0.61
CA VAL A 61 -3.02 -9.15 1.95
C VAL A 61 -1.65 -9.80 1.87
N ALA A 62 -0.76 -9.41 2.78
CA ALA A 62 0.63 -9.85 2.81
C ALA A 62 1.06 -10.28 4.21
N LYS A 63 1.99 -11.26 4.27
CA LYS A 63 2.80 -11.57 5.44
C LYS A 63 4.25 -11.21 5.15
N TYR A 64 4.86 -10.49 6.05
CA TYR A 64 6.28 -10.12 6.01
C TYR A 64 7.04 -10.82 7.14
N PRO A 65 7.54 -12.05 6.91
CA PRO A 65 8.18 -12.86 7.95
C PRO A 65 9.56 -12.35 8.33
N LYS A 66 10.18 -11.52 7.47
CA LYS A 66 11.51 -10.99 7.69
C LYS A 66 11.72 -9.67 6.95
N THR A 67 12.31 -8.70 7.63
CA THR A 67 12.69 -7.41 7.04
C THR A 67 14.11 -7.02 7.49
N ASN A 68 14.78 -6.14 6.73
CA ASN A 68 16.10 -5.62 7.12
C ASN A 68 16.01 -4.53 8.21
N PHE A 69 14.80 -4.06 8.53
CA PHE A 69 14.57 -3.05 9.57
C PHE A 69 13.99 -3.62 10.87
N GLY A 70 13.84 -4.96 10.96
CA GLY A 70 13.52 -5.67 12.21
C GLY A 70 12.04 -5.85 12.52
N SER A 71 11.11 -5.30 11.72
CA SER A 71 9.68 -5.53 11.89
C SER A 71 9.26 -6.83 11.20
N VAL A 72 8.43 -7.62 11.87
CA VAL A 72 7.76 -8.82 11.34
C VAL A 72 6.27 -8.60 11.50
N TYR A 73 5.53 -8.55 10.40
CA TYR A 73 4.13 -8.16 10.45
C TYR A 73 3.32 -8.61 9.25
N ASN A 74 2.00 -8.51 9.38
CA ASN A 74 1.07 -8.66 8.28
C ASN A 74 0.50 -7.30 7.87
N GLU A 75 0.15 -7.17 6.60
CA GLU A 75 -0.38 -5.96 6.01
C GLU A 75 -1.53 -6.27 5.07
N ALA A 76 -2.53 -5.42 5.05
CA ALA A 76 -3.52 -5.37 3.98
C ALA A 76 -3.55 -3.95 3.40
N ALA A 77 -3.83 -3.83 2.10
CA ALA A 77 -3.92 -2.50 1.50
C ALA A 77 -4.95 -2.42 0.40
N LEU A 78 -5.43 -1.19 0.16
CA LEU A 78 -6.33 -0.82 -0.91
C LEU A 78 -5.81 0.43 -1.60
N PHE A 79 -5.67 0.36 -2.93
CA PHE A 79 -5.23 1.46 -3.77
C PHE A 79 -6.23 1.71 -4.90
N VAL A 80 -6.24 2.92 -5.43
CA VAL A 80 -6.83 3.25 -6.73
C VAL A 80 -5.76 3.82 -7.65
N THR A 81 -5.88 3.59 -8.95
CA THR A 81 -4.95 4.16 -9.92
C THR A 81 -5.12 5.67 -10.01
N ALA A 82 -3.99 6.36 -10.02
CA ALA A 82 -3.92 7.81 -10.16
C ALA A 82 -2.64 8.21 -10.89
N ASP A 83 -2.69 9.33 -11.59
CA ASP A 83 -1.59 9.84 -12.38
C ASP A 83 -1.02 11.12 -11.76
N TYR A 84 0.30 11.24 -11.76
CA TYR A 84 1.02 12.48 -11.53
C TYR A 84 1.86 12.83 -12.76
N GLY A 85 1.44 13.85 -13.49
CA GLY A 85 1.99 14.11 -14.82
C GLY A 85 1.66 12.96 -15.78
N GLU A 86 2.67 12.32 -16.32
CA GLU A 86 2.57 11.16 -17.22
C GLU A 86 2.82 9.81 -16.50
N GLU A 87 3.12 9.83 -15.21
CA GLU A 87 3.39 8.62 -14.45
C GLU A 87 2.14 8.10 -13.74
N MET A 88 1.73 6.89 -14.08
CA MET A 88 0.67 6.15 -13.41
C MET A 88 1.20 5.47 -12.15
N GLY A 89 0.44 5.53 -11.06
CA GLY A 89 0.73 4.84 -9.80
C GLY A 89 -0.54 4.50 -9.03
N GLY A 90 -0.37 3.93 -7.84
CA GLY A 90 -1.46 3.65 -6.91
C GLY A 90 -1.55 4.72 -5.82
N TYR A 91 -2.65 5.44 -5.73
CA TYR A 91 -2.96 6.24 -4.54
C TYR A 91 -3.45 5.33 -3.42
N CYS A 92 -2.72 5.32 -2.30
CA CYS A 92 -3.02 4.43 -1.18
C CYS A 92 -4.18 4.97 -0.34
N LEU A 93 -5.31 4.27 -0.37
CA LEU A 93 -6.51 4.63 0.41
C LEU A 93 -6.46 4.07 1.82
N SER A 94 -5.97 2.84 1.99
CA SER A 94 -5.93 2.16 3.29
C SER A 94 -4.77 1.19 3.34
N MET A 95 -4.09 1.11 4.50
CA MET A 95 -2.97 0.19 4.70
C MET A 95 -2.88 -0.26 6.17
N PRO A 96 -3.85 -1.07 6.66
CA PRO A 96 -3.76 -1.65 8.00
C PRO A 96 -2.56 -2.60 8.14
N VAL A 97 -1.96 -2.59 9.34
CA VAL A 97 -0.78 -3.41 9.70
C VAL A 97 -0.95 -3.99 11.09
N THR A 98 -0.16 -5.03 11.41
CA THR A 98 -0.20 -5.68 12.74
C THR A 98 0.97 -5.27 13.66
N ASP A 99 1.80 -4.30 13.25
CA ASP A 99 2.99 -3.89 13.97
C ASP A 99 3.12 -2.35 14.02
N ASP A 100 3.49 -1.83 15.19
CA ASP A 100 3.58 -0.39 15.43
C ASP A 100 4.82 0.24 14.76
N MET A 101 5.95 -0.46 14.69
CA MET A 101 7.14 0.02 13.99
C MET A 101 6.85 0.21 12.50
N ALA A 102 6.17 -0.76 11.88
CA ALA A 102 5.73 -0.67 10.48
C ALA A 102 4.72 0.47 10.28
N LEU A 103 3.84 0.70 11.26
CA LEU A 103 2.88 1.81 11.24
C LEU A 103 3.62 3.16 11.30
N ILE A 104 4.44 3.36 12.33
CA ILE A 104 5.15 4.64 12.58
C ILE A 104 6.04 4.98 11.38
N GLY A 105 6.92 4.04 10.98
CA GLY A 105 7.81 4.25 9.84
C GLY A 105 7.08 4.56 8.55
N GLY A 106 5.99 3.83 8.25
CA GLY A 106 5.20 4.04 7.05
C GLY A 106 4.45 5.38 7.03
N ARG A 107 3.85 5.76 8.16
CA ARG A 107 3.10 7.04 8.26
C ARG A 107 4.01 8.24 8.31
N GLU A 108 5.01 8.21 9.21
CA GLU A 108 5.82 9.37 9.51
C GLU A 108 6.89 9.63 8.46
N THR A 109 7.37 8.59 7.78
CA THR A 109 8.37 8.74 6.71
C THR A 109 7.72 8.96 5.35
N PHE A 110 6.79 8.09 4.95
CA PHE A 110 6.26 8.03 3.57
C PHE A 110 4.84 8.56 3.42
N GLY A 111 4.11 8.75 4.52
CA GLY A 111 2.74 9.23 4.45
C GLY A 111 1.68 8.16 4.19
N PHE A 112 2.01 6.87 4.21
CA PHE A 112 1.01 5.80 4.06
C PHE A 112 -0.11 5.91 5.11
N PRO A 113 -1.37 5.64 4.76
CA PRO A 113 -2.50 5.70 5.69
C PRO A 113 -2.55 4.44 6.58
N LYS A 114 -1.44 4.10 7.23
CA LYS A 114 -1.34 2.91 8.09
C LYS A 114 -2.12 3.09 9.37
N LYS A 115 -2.80 2.02 9.78
CA LYS A 115 -3.55 1.90 11.04
C LYS A 115 -3.31 0.52 11.63
N ILE A 116 -3.41 0.36 12.95
CA ILE A 116 -3.29 -0.98 13.57
C ILE A 116 -4.58 -1.76 13.31
N ALA A 117 -4.41 -2.98 12.80
CA ALA A 117 -5.47 -3.98 12.67
C ALA A 117 -5.52 -4.90 13.90
N ASP A 118 -6.69 -5.45 14.20
CA ASP A 118 -6.85 -6.48 15.22
C ASP A 118 -6.23 -7.80 14.74
N GLN A 119 -6.44 -8.09 13.45
CA GLN A 119 -5.94 -9.31 12.82
C GLN A 119 -5.83 -9.10 11.30
N ILE A 120 -4.76 -9.61 10.72
CA ILE A 120 -4.60 -9.79 9.28
C ILE A 120 -4.11 -11.22 9.07
N SER A 121 -4.86 -12.01 8.29
CA SER A 121 -4.54 -13.40 8.00
C SER A 121 -4.36 -13.63 6.50
N LEU A 122 -3.49 -14.57 6.16
CA LEU A 122 -3.30 -15.08 4.81
C LEU A 122 -3.07 -16.57 4.92
N GLU A 123 -3.96 -17.38 4.35
CA GLU A 123 -3.99 -18.83 4.54
C GLU A 123 -4.19 -19.54 3.21
N LYS A 124 -3.37 -20.55 2.96
CA LYS A 124 -3.55 -21.45 1.82
C LYS A 124 -4.75 -22.35 2.09
N THR A 125 -5.52 -22.63 1.06
CA THR A 125 -6.57 -23.64 1.03
C THR A 125 -6.12 -24.80 0.12
N GLU A 126 -6.93 -25.83 -0.02
CA GLU A 126 -6.61 -26.97 -0.88
C GLU A 126 -6.24 -26.55 -2.32
N ASN A 127 -7.03 -25.64 -2.92
CA ASN A 127 -6.89 -25.22 -4.32
C ASN A 127 -6.75 -23.70 -4.50
N GLY A 128 -6.35 -22.98 -3.45
CA GLY A 128 -6.30 -21.51 -3.52
C GLY A 128 -5.69 -20.86 -2.30
N VAL A 129 -6.10 -19.63 -2.06
CA VAL A 129 -5.62 -18.82 -0.94
C VAL A 129 -6.72 -17.84 -0.50
N ARG A 130 -6.75 -17.54 0.79
CA ARG A 130 -7.64 -16.57 1.41
C ARG A 130 -6.86 -15.61 2.29
N GLY A 131 -7.20 -14.33 2.20
CA GLY A 131 -6.71 -13.27 3.06
C GLY A 131 -7.85 -12.50 3.71
N SER A 132 -7.64 -11.99 4.92
CA SER A 132 -8.60 -11.13 5.61
C SER A 132 -7.92 -10.05 6.42
N CYS A 133 -8.64 -8.94 6.65
CA CYS A 133 -8.23 -7.87 7.54
C CYS A 133 -9.41 -7.51 8.44
N VAL A 134 -9.19 -7.59 9.77
CA VAL A 134 -10.15 -7.20 10.81
C VAL A 134 -9.59 -6.01 11.56
N ARG A 135 -10.39 -4.97 11.72
CA ARG A 135 -10.04 -3.80 12.51
C ARG A 135 -11.24 -3.31 13.32
N ARG A 136 -11.02 -3.09 14.62
CA ARG A 136 -12.07 -2.70 15.57
C ARG A 136 -13.31 -3.60 15.51
N GLY A 137 -13.06 -4.92 15.41
CA GLY A 137 -14.10 -5.95 15.34
C GLY A 137 -14.83 -6.04 13.99
N VAL A 138 -14.48 -5.23 12.98
CA VAL A 138 -15.06 -5.28 11.64
C VAL A 138 -14.10 -5.94 10.66
N GLU A 139 -14.57 -6.99 9.95
CA GLU A 139 -13.83 -7.57 8.82
C GLU A 139 -13.93 -6.61 7.64
N LEU A 140 -12.94 -5.70 7.52
CA LEU A 140 -12.91 -4.66 6.48
C LEU A 140 -12.64 -5.22 5.09
N MET A 141 -11.84 -6.29 5.02
CA MET A 141 -11.45 -6.93 3.77
C MET A 141 -11.49 -8.45 3.93
N ASN A 142 -12.11 -9.13 2.96
CA ASN A 142 -12.08 -10.57 2.80
C ASN A 142 -11.80 -10.87 1.33
N LEU A 143 -10.67 -11.51 1.07
CA LEU A 143 -10.14 -11.73 -0.28
C LEU A 143 -9.81 -13.20 -0.45
N SER A 144 -10.21 -13.82 -1.56
CA SER A 144 -9.84 -15.20 -1.88
C SER A 144 -9.76 -15.43 -3.39
N MET A 145 -8.87 -16.33 -3.80
CA MET A 145 -8.77 -16.79 -5.17
C MET A 145 -8.50 -18.31 -5.22
N THR A 146 -8.97 -18.95 -6.28
CA THR A 146 -8.60 -20.30 -6.67
C THR A 146 -7.45 -20.23 -7.66
N PHE A 147 -6.46 -21.14 -7.55
CA PHE A 147 -5.34 -21.18 -8.47
C PHE A 147 -5.77 -21.79 -9.81
N GLU A 148 -5.61 -21.03 -10.90
CA GLU A 148 -5.97 -21.44 -12.26
C GLU A 148 -4.72 -21.73 -13.10
N GLU A 149 -3.70 -20.89 -12.97
CA GLU A 149 -2.45 -20.98 -13.73
C GLU A 149 -1.25 -20.84 -12.79
N GLU A 150 -0.14 -21.42 -13.18
CA GLU A 150 1.15 -21.25 -12.54
C GLU A 150 2.17 -20.80 -13.58
N VAL A 151 2.84 -19.69 -13.33
CA VAL A 151 3.83 -19.11 -14.24
C VAL A 151 5.20 -19.01 -13.55
N GLU A 152 6.26 -19.14 -14.31
CA GLU A 152 7.61 -18.92 -13.83
C GLU A 152 7.84 -17.45 -13.47
N ALA A 153 8.76 -17.18 -12.56
CA ALA A 153 9.03 -15.84 -12.03
C ALA A 153 9.31 -14.82 -13.11
N GLU A 154 10.13 -15.17 -14.10
CA GLU A 154 10.53 -14.29 -15.18
C GLU A 154 9.33 -13.90 -16.06
N LYS A 155 8.47 -14.88 -16.39
CA LYS A 155 7.24 -14.62 -17.15
C LYS A 155 6.27 -13.73 -16.36
N ALA A 156 6.16 -13.93 -15.04
CA ALA A 156 5.33 -13.08 -14.19
C ALA A 156 5.84 -11.62 -14.17
N VAL A 157 7.15 -11.41 -14.06
CA VAL A 157 7.76 -10.07 -14.12
C VAL A 157 7.50 -9.40 -15.47
N GLU A 158 7.65 -10.13 -16.59
CA GLU A 158 7.37 -9.62 -17.92
C GLU A 158 5.90 -9.20 -18.07
N MET A 159 4.96 -10.06 -17.68
CA MET A 159 3.52 -9.77 -17.74
C MET A 159 3.12 -8.55 -16.91
N LEU A 160 3.60 -8.49 -15.65
CA LEU A 160 3.28 -7.40 -14.72
C LEU A 160 3.98 -6.09 -15.13
N GLY A 161 5.20 -6.17 -15.65
CA GLY A 161 5.91 -5.04 -16.23
C GLY A 161 5.16 -4.44 -17.41
N ALA A 162 4.68 -5.28 -18.32
CA ALA A 162 3.91 -4.85 -19.48
C ALA A 162 2.61 -4.12 -19.10
N LEU A 163 1.91 -4.56 -18.03
CA LEU A 163 0.72 -3.86 -17.50
C LEU A 163 1.00 -2.44 -17.02
N THR A 164 2.24 -2.15 -16.64
CA THR A 164 2.69 -0.85 -16.13
C THR A 164 3.60 -0.10 -17.11
N GLY A 165 3.71 -0.57 -18.34
CA GLY A 165 4.54 0.04 -19.40
C GLY A 165 6.04 -0.03 -19.12
N GLN A 166 6.51 -1.03 -18.38
CA GLN A 166 7.92 -1.19 -18.03
C GLN A 166 8.62 -2.19 -18.95
N GLU A 167 9.86 -1.88 -19.29
CA GLU A 167 10.75 -2.84 -19.97
C GLU A 167 11.09 -4.02 -19.04
N PRO A 168 11.33 -5.22 -19.60
CA PRO A 168 11.77 -6.36 -18.82
C PRO A 168 13.03 -6.08 -18.00
N GLY A 169 13.03 -6.51 -16.75
CA GLY A 169 14.13 -6.27 -15.81
C GLY A 169 14.21 -7.34 -14.71
N GLU A 170 15.06 -7.13 -13.71
CA GLU A 170 15.22 -8.06 -12.59
C GLU A 170 14.00 -8.17 -11.66
N GLY A 171 13.00 -7.32 -11.85
CA GLY A 171 11.74 -7.27 -11.11
C GLY A 171 10.82 -6.22 -11.70
N TRP A 172 9.55 -6.32 -11.37
CA TRP A 172 8.59 -5.30 -11.78
C TRP A 172 8.50 -4.19 -10.71
N LYS A 173 8.23 -2.95 -11.12
CA LYS A 173 8.14 -1.81 -10.21
C LYS A 173 6.71 -1.30 -10.11
N THR A 174 6.34 -0.84 -8.94
CA THR A 174 5.11 -0.09 -8.71
C THR A 174 5.41 1.25 -8.07
N ILE A 175 4.57 2.24 -8.35
CA ILE A 175 4.61 3.55 -7.73
C ILE A 175 3.43 3.63 -6.76
N ALA A 176 3.70 4.00 -5.51
CA ALA A 176 2.69 4.38 -4.54
C ALA A 176 2.72 5.90 -4.31
N TYR A 177 1.57 6.52 -4.40
CA TYR A 177 1.35 7.92 -4.06
C TYR A 177 0.71 8.03 -2.68
N ASN A 178 1.30 8.87 -1.83
CA ASN A 178 0.83 9.09 -0.47
C ASN A 178 0.93 10.57 -0.11
N PHE A 179 0.05 11.02 0.78
CA PHE A 179 0.18 12.35 1.35
C PHE A 179 0.74 12.28 2.77
N LYS A 180 1.91 12.87 2.95
CA LYS A 180 2.55 13.00 4.26
C LYS A 180 2.14 14.34 4.88
N PHE A 181 1.56 14.27 6.08
CA PHE A 181 1.16 15.42 6.90
C PHE A 181 1.04 15.04 8.37
N PHE A 182 1.15 16.00 9.27
CA PHE A 182 0.82 15.86 10.67
C PHE A 182 -0.26 16.87 11.06
N GLN A 183 -1.19 16.45 11.90
CA GLN A 183 -2.16 17.35 12.50
C GLN A 183 -1.43 18.33 13.43
N SER A 184 -1.76 19.61 13.35
CA SER A 184 -1.25 20.60 14.29
C SER A 184 -1.69 20.26 15.72
N PRO A 185 -0.81 20.41 16.73
CA PRO A 185 -1.18 20.19 18.14
C PRO A 185 -2.25 21.19 18.63
N ARG A 186 -2.51 22.28 17.90
CA ARG A 186 -3.63 23.19 18.15
C ARG A 186 -4.97 22.65 17.68
N LEU A 187 -4.98 21.48 17.04
CA LEU A 187 -6.14 20.83 16.41
C LEU A 187 -6.80 21.69 15.30
N THR A 188 -6.07 22.64 14.78
CA THR A 188 -6.47 23.50 13.65
C THR A 188 -5.42 23.40 12.58
N GLY A 189 -5.75 22.71 11.49
CA GLY A 189 -4.85 22.56 10.37
C GLY A 189 -3.69 21.58 10.58
N PHE A 190 -2.64 21.72 9.80
CA PHE A 190 -1.48 20.83 9.79
C PHE A 190 -0.21 21.58 10.24
N ASP A 191 0.80 20.84 10.71
CA ASP A 191 2.09 21.39 11.12
C ASP A 191 2.90 21.96 9.95
N TYR A 192 2.66 21.42 8.76
CA TYR A 192 3.26 21.86 7.50
C TYR A 192 2.30 21.54 6.34
N LYS A 193 2.51 22.16 5.17
CA LYS A 193 1.74 21.85 3.96
C LYS A 193 1.82 20.36 3.66
N PRO A 194 0.68 19.66 3.42
CA PRO A 194 0.71 18.26 3.03
C PRO A 194 1.62 18.04 1.82
N ARG A 195 2.44 17.00 1.89
CA ARG A 195 3.42 16.67 0.87
C ARG A 195 3.01 15.42 0.14
N LEU A 196 2.89 15.50 -1.18
CA LEU A 196 2.73 14.33 -2.03
C LEU A 196 4.07 13.61 -2.12
N VAL A 197 4.09 12.37 -1.69
CA VAL A 197 5.27 11.49 -1.70
C VAL A 197 5.07 10.41 -2.76
N LYS A 198 6.02 10.32 -3.68
CA LYS A 198 6.18 9.18 -4.61
C LYS A 198 7.10 8.17 -3.96
N GLN A 199 6.64 6.92 -3.88
CA GLN A 199 7.43 5.82 -3.35
C GLN A 199 7.44 4.67 -4.37
N VAL A 200 8.63 4.20 -4.74
CA VAL A 200 8.81 3.09 -5.71
C VAL A 200 9.15 1.82 -4.97
N THR A 201 8.45 0.73 -5.31
CA THR A 201 8.77 -0.62 -4.82
C THR A 201 9.13 -1.51 -5.99
N THR A 202 10.26 -2.21 -5.89
CA THR A 202 10.66 -3.28 -6.80
C THR A 202 10.23 -4.62 -6.22
N TRP A 203 9.54 -5.43 -7.03
CA TRP A 203 9.02 -6.74 -6.67
C TRP A 203 9.77 -7.81 -7.43
N LYS A 204 10.40 -8.74 -6.71
CA LYS A 204 11.12 -9.88 -7.29
C LYS A 204 10.46 -11.17 -6.81
N PRO A 205 9.75 -11.91 -7.68
CA PRO A 205 9.19 -13.20 -7.32
C PRO A 205 10.31 -14.16 -6.87
N SER A 206 10.03 -14.94 -5.81
CA SER A 206 10.91 -15.98 -5.31
C SER A 206 10.32 -17.36 -5.66
N GLY A 207 10.31 -17.69 -6.94
CA GLY A 207 9.69 -18.90 -7.47
C GLY A 207 8.42 -18.61 -8.27
N LYS A 208 7.65 -19.68 -8.53
CA LYS A 208 6.46 -19.62 -9.37
C LYS A 208 5.34 -18.80 -8.74
N ILE A 209 4.60 -18.09 -9.59
CA ILE A 209 3.45 -17.28 -9.23
C ILE A 209 2.18 -18.00 -9.64
N LYS A 210 1.19 -18.02 -8.76
CA LYS A 210 -0.17 -18.50 -9.04
C LYS A 210 -1.03 -17.35 -9.53
N LEU A 211 -1.71 -17.57 -10.62
CA LEU A 211 -2.61 -16.61 -11.24
C LEU A 211 -4.05 -17.13 -11.24
N SER A 212 -4.99 -16.19 -11.29
CA SER A 212 -6.42 -16.46 -11.50
C SER A 212 -7.03 -15.32 -12.29
N SER A 213 -7.93 -15.64 -13.19
CA SER A 213 -8.77 -14.67 -13.91
C SER A 213 -9.92 -14.15 -13.04
N GLY A 214 -10.23 -14.84 -11.94
CA GLY A 214 -11.29 -14.51 -11.00
C GLY A 214 -10.86 -14.59 -9.54
N PHE A 215 -11.54 -13.81 -8.71
CA PHE A 215 -11.37 -13.81 -7.25
C PHE A 215 -12.65 -13.34 -6.57
N ASN A 216 -12.74 -13.55 -5.25
CA ASN A 216 -13.75 -12.93 -4.42
C ASN A 216 -13.11 -11.86 -3.55
N LEU A 217 -13.60 -10.63 -3.64
CA LEU A 217 -13.21 -9.52 -2.76
C LEU A 217 -14.46 -8.90 -2.16
N LYS A 218 -14.53 -8.89 -0.83
CA LYS A 218 -15.56 -8.18 -0.06
C LYS A 218 -14.89 -7.07 0.73
N LEU A 219 -15.26 -5.85 0.46
CA LEU A 219 -14.87 -4.66 1.21
C LEU A 219 -16.06 -4.20 2.06
N LYS A 220 -15.81 -3.90 3.32
CA LYS A 220 -16.81 -3.36 4.25
C LYS A 220 -16.34 -2.04 4.83
N SER A 221 -17.28 -1.19 5.19
CA SER A 221 -17.02 0.04 5.93
C SER A 221 -17.25 -0.15 7.42
N SER A 222 -16.49 0.61 8.21
CA SER A 222 -16.75 0.88 9.62
C SER A 222 -16.85 2.40 9.82
N ASP A 223 -17.13 2.85 11.04
CA ASP A 223 -17.14 4.29 11.39
C ASP A 223 -15.81 4.99 11.13
N SER A 224 -14.72 4.26 10.97
CA SER A 224 -13.36 4.80 10.82
C SER A 224 -12.68 4.41 9.50
N ASP A 225 -13.23 3.47 8.76
CA ASP A 225 -12.59 2.87 7.59
C ASP A 225 -13.64 2.61 6.49
N PRO A 226 -13.75 3.50 5.49
CA PRO A 226 -14.82 3.46 4.49
C PRO A 226 -14.49 2.57 3.27
N LEU A 227 -13.87 1.40 3.47
CA LEU A 227 -13.42 0.55 2.36
C LEU A 227 -14.57 0.06 1.48
N GLY A 228 -15.75 -0.16 2.07
CA GLY A 228 -16.95 -0.59 1.34
C GLY A 228 -17.51 0.45 0.36
N GLU A 229 -17.02 1.69 0.40
CA GLU A 229 -17.37 2.73 -0.58
C GLU A 229 -16.65 2.54 -1.93
N ILE A 230 -15.68 1.64 -2.00
CA ILE A 230 -14.98 1.29 -3.24
C ILE A 230 -15.63 0.05 -3.86
N PRO A 231 -16.48 0.21 -4.88
CA PRO A 231 -17.19 -0.91 -5.46
C PRO A 231 -16.28 -1.80 -6.31
N VAL A 232 -16.41 -3.10 -6.16
CA VAL A 232 -15.76 -4.09 -7.03
C VAL A 232 -16.69 -4.34 -8.21
N LYS A 233 -16.44 -3.66 -9.35
CA LYS A 233 -17.29 -3.75 -10.54
C LYS A 233 -16.95 -4.99 -11.38
N GLU A 234 -15.67 -5.21 -11.63
CA GLU A 234 -15.16 -6.27 -12.49
C GLU A 234 -13.85 -6.80 -11.96
N PRO A 235 -13.75 -8.06 -11.53
CA PRO A 235 -12.49 -8.73 -11.26
C PRO A 235 -11.67 -8.85 -12.57
N LEU A 236 -10.37 -8.55 -12.51
CA LEU A 236 -9.48 -8.61 -13.67
C LEU A 236 -8.39 -9.67 -13.51
N MET A 237 -7.72 -9.70 -12.36
CA MET A 237 -6.63 -10.63 -12.11
C MET A 237 -6.42 -10.82 -10.61
N GLY A 238 -6.21 -12.06 -10.20
CA GLY A 238 -5.67 -12.44 -8.91
C GLY A 238 -4.26 -13.01 -9.06
N LEU A 239 -3.40 -12.69 -8.11
CA LEU A 239 -2.02 -13.14 -8.08
C LEU A 239 -1.65 -13.55 -6.65
N TYR A 240 -1.00 -14.71 -6.52
CA TYR A 240 -0.44 -15.17 -5.26
C TYR A 240 0.99 -15.67 -5.46
N GLY A 241 1.87 -15.29 -4.56
CA GLY A 241 3.26 -15.76 -4.59
C GLY A 241 4.07 -15.28 -3.41
N ILE A 242 5.36 -15.65 -3.45
CA ILE A 242 6.39 -15.19 -2.52
C ILE A 242 7.30 -14.23 -3.26
N PHE A 243 7.62 -13.11 -2.62
CA PHE A 243 8.39 -12.02 -3.21
C PHE A 243 9.51 -11.55 -2.29
N ASN A 244 10.60 -11.10 -2.88
CA ASN A 244 11.58 -10.24 -2.23
C ASN A 244 11.33 -8.81 -2.71
N ASN A 245 10.83 -7.97 -1.82
CA ASN A 245 10.43 -6.61 -2.17
C ASN A 245 11.49 -5.63 -1.68
N THR A 246 11.81 -4.64 -2.50
CA THR A 246 12.64 -3.51 -2.12
C THR A 246 11.85 -2.23 -2.26
N MET A 247 11.51 -1.61 -1.13
CA MET A 247 10.92 -0.29 -1.10
C MET A 247 12.03 0.75 -1.04
N HIS A 248 12.16 1.53 -2.12
CA HIS A 248 13.19 2.55 -2.28
C HIS A 248 12.87 3.81 -1.45
N PRO A 249 13.84 4.70 -1.19
CA PRO A 249 13.56 6.00 -0.58
C PRO A 249 12.44 6.75 -1.31
N GLY A 250 11.57 7.40 -0.53
CA GLY A 250 10.49 8.21 -1.10
C GLY A 250 10.97 9.59 -1.54
N GLU A 251 10.28 10.17 -2.50
CA GLU A 251 10.53 11.50 -3.02
C GLU A 251 9.31 12.40 -2.75
N VAL A 252 9.53 13.61 -2.23
CA VAL A 252 8.48 14.65 -2.16
C VAL A 252 8.40 15.31 -3.53
N ILE A 253 7.30 15.08 -4.25
CA ILE A 253 7.11 15.55 -5.63
C ILE A 253 6.20 16.78 -5.73
N ALA A 254 5.42 17.08 -4.68
CA ALA A 254 4.60 18.28 -4.60
C ALA A 254 4.27 18.64 -3.14
N GLU A 255 3.95 19.91 -2.91
CA GLU A 255 3.26 20.40 -1.71
C GLU A 255 1.86 20.87 -2.09
N VAL A 256 0.89 20.63 -1.20
CA VAL A 256 -0.53 20.94 -1.46
C VAL A 256 -1.04 21.95 -0.44
N GLU A 257 -1.88 22.86 -0.87
CA GLU A 257 -2.51 23.79 0.05
C GLU A 257 -3.46 23.06 1.00
N GLU A 258 -3.41 23.43 2.26
CA GLU A 258 -4.17 22.79 3.33
C GLU A 258 -5.67 22.70 3.00
N GLU A 259 -6.28 23.79 2.56
CA GLU A 259 -7.72 23.88 2.28
C GLU A 259 -8.15 22.90 1.17
N GLN A 260 -7.30 22.65 0.18
CA GLN A 260 -7.57 21.69 -0.90
C GLN A 260 -7.49 20.25 -0.41
N PHE A 261 -6.57 19.97 0.53
CA PHE A 261 -6.31 18.61 1.02
C PHE A 261 -7.15 18.21 2.23
N ARG A 262 -7.64 19.15 3.02
CA ARG A 262 -8.33 18.92 4.31
C ARG A 262 -9.41 17.84 4.24
N ARG A 263 -10.22 17.83 3.19
CA ARG A 263 -11.31 16.86 2.99
C ARG A 263 -10.84 15.40 2.86
N TYR A 264 -9.58 15.15 2.53
CA TYR A 264 -8.98 13.83 2.35
C TYR A 264 -8.16 13.34 3.54
N ALA A 265 -7.98 14.17 4.57
CA ALA A 265 -7.05 13.87 5.67
C ALA A 265 -7.67 13.03 6.78
N HIS A 266 -8.97 13.19 7.01
CA HIS A 266 -9.60 12.78 8.29
C HIS A 266 -9.68 11.28 8.49
N PHE A 267 -9.92 10.49 7.44
CA PHE A 267 -10.00 9.03 7.58
C PHE A 267 -8.68 8.40 8.04
N LYS A 268 -7.54 8.97 7.65
CA LYS A 268 -6.22 8.53 8.11
C LYS A 268 -6.03 8.65 9.62
N GLN A 269 -6.79 9.53 10.26
CA GLN A 269 -6.73 9.82 11.69
C GLN A 269 -7.95 9.29 12.48
N ASP A 270 -8.84 8.54 11.84
CA ASP A 270 -10.10 8.06 12.40
C ASP A 270 -11.09 9.18 12.80
N TYR A 271 -11.02 10.34 12.14
CA TYR A 271 -11.87 11.51 12.41
C TYR A 271 -12.99 11.66 11.39
N LEU A 272 -13.61 10.56 10.97
CA LEU A 272 -14.77 10.61 10.11
C LEU A 272 -16.02 11.05 10.90
N PRO A 273 -16.91 11.87 10.31
CA PRO A 273 -18.20 12.18 10.92
C PRO A 273 -19.02 10.89 11.06
N LYS A 274 -19.74 10.80 12.19
CA LYS A 274 -20.66 9.69 12.46
C LYS A 274 -21.99 9.89 11.76
#